data_71290f241334df1cb1d86c70fcdacb07
#
_entry.id   71290f241334df1cb1d86c70fcdacb07
#
_cell.length_a   1.000
_cell.length_b   1.000
_cell.length_c   1.000
_cell.angle_alpha   90.00
_cell.angle_beta   90.00
_cell.angle_gamma   90.00
#
_symmetry.space_group_name_H-M   'P 1'
#
loop_
_entity.id
_entity.type
_entity.pdbx_description
1 polymer ?
#
loop_
_entity_poly.entity_id
_entity_poly.type
_entity_poly.pdbx_seq_one_letter_code
_entity_poly.pdbx_strand_id
1 'polypeptide(L)' 'MIRKKFVEVKATITDGEKDLGVYTYTGKPVSDMRLLKMVRRETGNDFATLKAIIKTEKVFELSEDEFIKHATVKEN' A
#
# COMPACT_ATOMS: atom_id res chain seq x y z
N MET A 1 -16.18 19.66 -3.12
CA MET A 1 -15.90 18.32 -2.54
C MET A 1 -15.12 17.50 -3.55
N ILE A 2 -14.04 16.88 -3.11
CA ILE A 2 -13.13 16.14 -3.97
C ILE A 2 -13.39 14.65 -3.82
N ARG A 3 -13.53 13.95 -4.95
CA ARG A 3 -13.62 12.49 -4.97
C ARG A 3 -12.25 11.92 -5.26
N LYS A 4 -11.75 11.09 -4.37
CA LYS A 4 -10.48 10.40 -4.54
C LYS A 4 -10.61 8.93 -4.26
N LYS A 5 -9.89 8.15 -5.05
CA LYS A 5 -9.77 6.72 -4.84
C LYS A 5 -8.58 6.44 -3.94
N PHE A 6 -8.85 5.63 -2.92
CA PHE A 6 -7.81 5.04 -2.11
C PHE A 6 -7.86 3.53 -2.29
N VAL A 7 -6.75 2.89 -2.10
CA VAL A 7 -6.69 1.44 -2.13
C VAL A 7 -6.15 0.93 -0.79
N GLU A 8 -6.79 -0.12 -0.28
CA GLU A 8 -6.25 -0.90 0.82
C GLU A 8 -5.66 -2.17 0.25
N VAL A 9 -4.42 -2.44 0.59
CA VAL A 9 -3.72 -3.62 0.12
C VAL A 9 -3.28 -4.46 1.30
N LYS A 10 -3.54 -5.76 1.22
CA LYS A 10 -3.00 -6.75 2.15
C LYS A 10 -2.29 -7.81 1.33
N ALA A 11 -1.07 -8.11 1.70
CA ALA A 11 -0.29 -9.12 1.00
C ALA A 11 0.59 -9.87 1.98
N THR A 12 0.91 -11.11 1.64
CA THR A 12 1.86 -11.90 2.42
C THR A 12 3.26 -11.64 1.89
N ILE A 13 4.18 -11.30 2.79
CA ILE A 13 5.58 -11.12 2.44
C ILE A 13 6.30 -12.45 2.62
N THR A 14 7.03 -12.87 1.61
CA THR A 14 7.80 -14.10 1.66
C THR A 14 9.23 -13.88 1.19
N ASP A 15 10.13 -14.71 1.68
CA ASP A 15 11.51 -14.81 1.18
C ASP A 15 11.78 -16.29 0.92
N GLY A 16 11.66 -16.67 -0.35
CA GLY A 16 11.68 -18.08 -0.70
C GLY A 16 10.51 -18.82 -0.05
N GLU A 17 10.82 -19.80 0.82
CA GLU A 17 9.80 -20.54 1.54
C GLU A 17 9.45 -19.93 2.89
N LYS A 18 10.18 -18.90 3.32
CA LYS A 18 9.92 -18.25 4.59
C LYS A 18 8.77 -17.26 4.47
N ASP A 19 7.86 -17.31 5.42
CA ASP A 19 6.79 -16.35 5.58
C ASP A 19 7.28 -15.25 6.52
N LEU A 20 7.36 -14.03 6.03
CA LEU A 20 7.87 -12.89 6.78
C LEU A 20 6.74 -12.06 7.42
N GLY A 21 5.48 -12.42 7.18
CA GLY A 21 4.36 -11.71 7.74
C GLY A 21 3.47 -11.08 6.70
N VAL A 22 2.63 -10.15 7.13
CA VAL A 22 1.64 -9.49 6.28
C VAL A 22 2.03 -8.02 6.13
N TYR A 23 2.00 -7.56 4.89
CA TYR A 23 2.16 -6.15 4.57
C TYR A 23 0.79 -5.51 4.31
N THR A 24 0.57 -4.36 4.92
CA THR A 24 -0.64 -3.57 4.68
C THR A 24 -0.25 -2.19 4.16
N TYR A 25 -1.01 -1.74 3.18
CA TYR A 25 -0.82 -0.41 2.61
C TYR A 25 -2.19 0.22 2.41
N THR A 26 -2.30 1.48 2.76
CA THR A 26 -3.49 2.28 2.47
C THR A 26 -3.07 3.62 1.91
N GLY A 27 -3.60 3.97 0.78
CA GLY A 27 -3.25 5.24 0.15
C GLY A 27 -3.62 5.28 -1.32
N LYS A 28 -2.86 6.04 -2.08
CA LYS A 28 -3.08 6.16 -3.53
C LYS A 28 -2.88 4.82 -4.21
N PRO A 29 -3.64 4.53 -5.28
CA PRO A 29 -3.42 3.31 -6.06
C PRO A 29 -1.97 3.20 -6.54
N VAL A 30 -1.40 2.02 -6.38
CA VAL A 30 -0.01 1.75 -6.78
C VAL A 30 0.05 0.43 -7.52
N SER A 31 1.06 0.28 -8.37
CA SER A 31 1.31 -0.97 -9.07
C SER A 31 1.92 -2.01 -8.13
N ASP A 32 1.82 -3.28 -8.52
CA ASP A 32 2.42 -4.37 -7.75
C ASP A 32 3.94 -4.24 -7.66
N MET A 33 4.56 -3.79 -8.74
CA MET A 33 6.00 -3.54 -8.78
C MET A 33 6.40 -2.48 -7.75
N ARG A 34 5.61 -1.43 -7.63
CA ARG A 34 5.88 -0.37 -6.67
C ARG A 34 5.69 -0.85 -5.24
N LEU A 35 4.64 -1.64 -4.99
CA LEU A 35 4.43 -2.28 -3.69
C LEU A 35 5.62 -3.15 -3.30
N LEU A 36 6.12 -3.93 -4.24
CA LEU A 36 7.27 -4.79 -4.01
C LEU A 36 8.50 -3.99 -3.62
N LYS A 37 8.77 -2.90 -4.32
CA LYS A 37 9.89 -2.01 -3.99
C LYS A 37 9.74 -1.41 -2.59
N MET A 38 8.54 -1.01 -2.23
CA MET A 38 8.25 -0.45 -0.91
C MET A 38 8.49 -1.48 0.19
N VAL A 39 8.04 -2.70 0.00
CA VAL A 39 8.24 -3.79 0.96
C VAL A 39 9.73 -4.11 1.13
N ARG A 40 10.46 -4.23 0.05
CA ARG A 40 11.91 -4.49 0.09
C ARG A 40 12.65 -3.39 0.82
N ARG A 41 12.25 -2.16 0.61
CA ARG A 41 12.84 -1.00 1.28
C ARG A 41 12.54 -1.03 2.79
N GLU A 42 11.30 -1.29 3.16
CA GLU A 42 10.89 -1.29 4.57
C GLU A 42 11.45 -2.45 5.36
N THR A 43 11.53 -3.63 4.74
CA THR A 43 12.07 -4.82 5.39
C THR A 43 13.59 -4.91 5.33
N GLY A 44 14.21 -4.11 4.46
CA GLY A 44 15.64 -4.21 4.21
C GLY A 44 16.05 -5.52 3.53
N ASN A 45 15.11 -6.21 2.91
CA ASN A 45 15.32 -7.51 2.27
C ASN A 45 15.06 -7.40 0.77
N ASP A 46 16.11 -7.44 -0.04
CA ASP A 46 16.02 -7.32 -1.50
C ASP A 46 15.40 -8.55 -2.17
N PHE A 47 15.25 -9.63 -1.45
CA PHE A 47 14.67 -10.88 -1.96
C PHE A 47 13.22 -11.07 -1.55
N ALA A 48 12.67 -10.14 -0.77
CA ALA A 48 11.28 -10.22 -0.37
C ALA A 48 10.35 -10.16 -1.58
N THR A 49 9.33 -11.00 -1.56
CA THR A 49 8.29 -11.02 -2.59
C THR A 49 6.92 -10.96 -1.94
N LEU A 50 5.91 -10.63 -2.73
CA LEU A 50 4.53 -10.55 -2.27
C LEU A 50 3.71 -11.65 -2.92
N LYS A 51 2.85 -12.28 -2.14
CA LYS A 51 1.86 -13.21 -2.67
C LYS A 51 0.52 -13.00 -2.00
N ALA A 52 -0.54 -13.56 -2.59
CA ALA A 52 -1.91 -13.40 -2.11
C ALA A 52 -2.28 -11.92 -1.92
N ILE A 53 -1.96 -11.10 -2.92
CA ILE A 53 -2.22 -9.67 -2.88
C ILE A 53 -3.72 -9.42 -3.01
N ILE A 54 -4.30 -8.78 -2.01
CA ILE A 54 -5.70 -8.40 -2.00
C ILE A 54 -5.77 -6.88 -2.03
N LYS A 55 -6.41 -6.33 -3.06
CA LYS A 55 -6.61 -4.89 -3.23
C LYS A 55 -8.09 -4.57 -3.13
N THR A 56 -8.43 -3.65 -2.25
CA THR A 56 -9.81 -3.16 -2.12
C THR A 56 -9.81 -1.67 -2.42
N GLU A 57 -10.52 -1.29 -3.47
CA GLU A 57 -10.66 0.12 -3.83
C GLU A 57 -11.77 0.77 -3.00
N LYS A 58 -11.49 1.96 -2.49
CA LYS A 58 -12.47 2.78 -1.79
C LYS A 58 -12.47 4.18 -2.38
N VAL A 59 -13.66 4.75 -2.53
CA VAL A 59 -13.83 6.11 -3.01
C VAL A 59 -14.35 6.95 -1.85
N PHE A 60 -13.66 8.04 -1.57
CA PHE A 60 -14.07 8.97 -0.54
C PHE A 60 -14.39 10.32 -1.14
N GLU A 61 -15.42 10.97 -0.61
CA GLU A 61 -15.69 12.37 -0.89
C GLU A 61 -15.14 13.16 0.27
N LEU A 62 -14.18 14.02 -0.02
CA LEU A 62 -13.47 14.79 0.99
C LEU A 62 -13.55 16.28 0.65
N SER A 63 -13.58 17.13 1.68
CA SER A 63 -13.30 18.55 1.48
C SER A 63 -11.85 18.70 1.02
N GLU A 64 -11.53 19.83 0.42
CA GLU A 64 -10.17 20.08 -0.05
C GLU A 64 -9.14 19.94 1.07
N ASP A 65 -9.45 20.50 2.23
CA ASP A 65 -8.57 20.44 3.40
C ASP A 65 -8.38 19.01 3.89
N GLU A 66 -9.45 18.25 3.95
CA GLU A 66 -9.38 16.84 4.34
C GLU A 66 -8.55 16.02 3.35
N PHE A 67 -8.70 16.30 2.07
CA PHE A 67 -7.92 15.62 1.05
C PHE A 67 -6.43 15.88 1.22
N ILE A 68 -6.05 17.12 1.42
CA ILE A 68 -4.65 17.53 1.64
C ILE A 68 -4.09 16.83 2.88
N LYS A 69 -4.86 16.80 3.96
CA LYS A 69 -4.48 16.13 5.20
C LYS A 69 -4.23 14.63 4.99
N HIS A 70 -5.12 13.95 4.29
CA HIS A 70 -4.96 12.53 4.00
C HIS A 70 -3.76 12.25 3.10
N ALA A 71 -3.57 13.07 2.08
CA ALA A 71 -2.42 12.93 1.19
C ALA A 71 -1.10 13.04 1.95
N THR A 72 -1.01 14.01 2.86
CA THR A 72 0.19 14.20 3.69
C THR A 72 0.46 13.00 4.57
N VAL A 73 -0.57 12.45 5.21
CA VAL A 73 -0.43 11.28 6.07
C VAL A 73 0.01 10.05 5.29
N LYS A 74 -0.49 9.88 4.06
CA LYS A 74 -0.22 8.69 3.26
C LYS A 74 1.15 8.69 2.60
N GLU A 75 1.77 9.83 2.50
CA GLU A 75 3.10 9.95 1.87
C GLU A 75 4.26 9.72 2.83
N ASN A 76 3.98 9.46 4.05
CA ASN A 76 5.02 9.17 5.06
C ASN A 76 5.74 7.84 4.82
#